data_750bb6cad470250aa35f5afb79993455
#
_entry.id   750bb6cad470250aa35f5afb79993455
#
_cell.length_a   1.000
_cell.length_b   1.000
_cell.length_c   1.000
_cell.angle_alpha   90.00
_cell.angle_beta   90.00
_cell.angle_gamma   90.00
#
_symmetry.space_group_name_H-M   'P 1'
#
loop_
_entity.id
_entity.type
_entity.pdbx_description
1 polymer ?
#
loop_
_entity_poly.entity_id
_entity_poly.type
_entity_poly.pdbx_seq_one_letter_code
_entity_poly.pdbx_strand_id
1 'polypeptide(L)'
;MSVFFPVKIKDFETIITIPKFQNSGKVSSNLKLFSASIQNNEWIIENQESESDANFFVIKDAYIKKQVFFFLENEKNIITLNPKKFNLFNTFTTTQPAFRCNLKLENKSGGFSSYQSEYPFSMMQKKGNIVSSLFALTNKKTSNNYLLFNNIYFKPIIENIILYIVDIKKKLVLKTFDLKTNTANVIKLDSNLIGTNNYIFSDPYLGVPSYLSEEN
;
A
#
# COMPACT_ATOMS: atom_id res chain seq x y z
N MET A 1 -13.27 3.19 -9.49
CA MET A 1 -12.83 2.06 -8.62
C MET A 1 -11.78 2.57 -7.68
N SER A 2 -11.93 2.37 -6.37
CA SER A 2 -10.91 2.72 -5.36
C SER A 2 -10.10 1.48 -5.03
N VAL A 3 -8.79 1.63 -4.92
CA VAL A 3 -7.86 0.53 -4.66
C VAL A 3 -7.27 0.68 -3.26
N PHE A 4 -7.18 -0.43 -2.55
CA PHE A 4 -6.74 -0.50 -1.16
C PHE A 4 -5.66 -1.57 -1.03
N PHE A 5 -4.67 -1.35 -0.19
CA PHE A 5 -3.47 -2.18 -0.14
C PHE A 5 -3.41 -3.03 1.12
N PRO A 6 -3.06 -4.32 0.99
CA PRO A 6 -2.68 -5.14 2.13
C PRO A 6 -1.29 -4.75 2.62
N VAL A 7 -1.17 -4.50 3.91
CA VAL A 7 0.13 -4.32 4.57
C VAL A 7 0.18 -5.27 5.75
N LYS A 8 1.25 -6.06 5.86
CA LYS A 8 1.52 -6.90 7.01
C LYS A 8 2.87 -6.57 7.61
N ILE A 9 2.88 -6.30 8.90
CA ILE A 9 4.09 -6.11 9.68
C ILE A 9 4.09 -7.15 10.79
N LYS A 10 5.23 -7.80 10.99
CA LYS A 10 5.39 -8.75 12.10
C LYS A 10 5.07 -8.05 13.42
N ASP A 11 4.35 -8.74 14.30
CA ASP A 11 3.93 -8.27 15.63
C ASP A 11 2.83 -7.19 15.62
N PHE A 12 2.32 -6.82 14.44
CA PHE A 12 1.16 -5.95 14.28
C PHE A 12 -0.05 -6.71 13.73
N GLU A 13 -1.23 -6.34 14.17
CA GLU A 13 -2.47 -6.74 13.54
C GLU A 13 -2.89 -5.69 12.52
N THR A 14 -3.24 -6.13 11.32
CA THR A 14 -3.70 -5.27 10.24
C THR A 14 -5.22 -5.31 10.16
N ILE A 15 -5.84 -4.13 10.18
CA ILE A 15 -7.27 -3.95 9.98
C ILE A 15 -7.48 -2.92 8.87
N ILE A 16 -8.19 -3.31 7.82
CA ILE A 16 -8.50 -2.44 6.68
C ILE A 16 -10.01 -2.19 6.67
N THR A 17 -10.42 -0.94 6.82
CA THR A 17 -11.81 -0.52 6.78
C THR A 17 -12.09 0.19 5.47
N ILE A 18 -13.03 -0.34 4.68
CA ILE A 18 -13.35 0.15 3.34
C ILE A 18 -14.79 0.64 3.33
N PRO A 19 -15.05 1.94 3.10
CA PRO A 19 -16.40 2.47 3.06
C PRO A 19 -17.15 2.04 1.79
N LYS A 20 -18.42 1.68 1.96
CA LYS A 20 -19.35 1.28 0.87
C LYS A 20 -19.99 2.47 0.16
N PHE A 21 -19.27 3.56 0.01
CA PHE A 21 -19.80 4.77 -0.58
C PHE A 21 -19.50 4.86 -2.08
N GLN A 22 -20.46 5.43 -2.80
CA GLN A 22 -20.30 5.83 -4.20
C GLN A 22 -20.09 7.34 -4.33
N ASN A 23 -19.92 7.81 -5.56
CA ASN A 23 -19.73 9.22 -5.89
C ASN A 23 -20.78 10.17 -5.33
N SER A 24 -21.99 9.68 -5.05
CA SER A 24 -23.07 10.46 -4.44
C SER A 24 -22.93 10.66 -2.94
N GLY A 25 -21.94 10.05 -2.29
CA GLY A 25 -21.83 10.00 -0.84
C GLY A 25 -22.85 9.09 -0.14
N LYS A 26 -23.67 8.37 -0.90
CA LYS A 26 -24.63 7.41 -0.38
C LYS A 26 -24.02 6.01 -0.33
N VAL A 27 -24.41 5.25 0.69
CA VAL A 27 -24.05 3.84 0.78
C VAL A 27 -24.65 3.08 -0.42
N SER A 28 -23.82 2.26 -1.07
CA SER A 28 -24.26 1.42 -2.16
C SER A 28 -24.34 -0.03 -1.73
N SER A 29 -25.55 -0.58 -1.76
CA SER A 29 -25.80 -2.00 -1.48
C SER A 29 -25.30 -2.94 -2.59
N ASN A 30 -25.01 -2.42 -3.77
CA ASN A 30 -24.61 -3.20 -4.94
C ASN A 30 -23.10 -3.38 -5.06
N LEU A 31 -22.32 -2.73 -4.20
CA LEU A 31 -20.87 -2.90 -4.17
C LEU A 31 -20.51 -4.18 -3.42
N LYS A 32 -19.63 -4.93 -4.03
CA LYS A 32 -18.95 -6.11 -3.46
C LYS A 32 -17.48 -5.82 -3.30
N LEU A 33 -16.86 -6.50 -2.35
CA LEU A 33 -15.43 -6.41 -2.13
C LEU A 33 -14.72 -7.52 -2.90
N PHE A 34 -13.73 -7.11 -3.69
CA PHE A 34 -12.88 -8.00 -4.46
C PHE A 34 -11.42 -7.80 -4.09
N SER A 35 -10.65 -8.82 -4.33
CA SER A 35 -9.19 -8.77 -4.28
C SER A 35 -8.59 -9.09 -5.64
N ALA A 36 -7.43 -8.53 -5.89
CA ALA A 36 -6.59 -8.88 -7.03
C ALA A 36 -5.27 -9.50 -6.53
N SER A 37 -4.92 -10.63 -7.09
CA SER A 37 -3.64 -11.30 -6.91
C SER A 37 -2.99 -11.54 -8.28
N ILE A 38 -1.75 -12.02 -8.28
CA ILE A 38 -1.02 -12.34 -9.51
C ILE A 38 -0.73 -13.83 -9.54
N GLN A 39 -1.11 -14.48 -10.63
CA GLN A 39 -0.75 -15.85 -10.92
C GLN A 39 -0.40 -15.98 -12.42
N ASN A 40 0.72 -16.59 -12.73
CA ASN A 40 1.19 -16.79 -14.12
C ASN A 40 1.19 -15.50 -14.96
N ASN A 41 1.59 -14.38 -14.37
CA ASN A 41 1.60 -13.06 -15.01
C ASN A 41 0.21 -12.57 -15.47
N GLU A 42 -0.84 -13.01 -14.78
CA GLU A 42 -2.20 -12.55 -14.99
C GLU A 42 -2.81 -12.07 -13.67
N TRP A 43 -3.70 -11.07 -13.75
CA TRP A 43 -4.52 -10.67 -12.60
C TRP A 43 -5.59 -11.71 -12.34
N ILE A 44 -5.62 -12.23 -11.12
CA ILE A 44 -6.68 -13.11 -10.61
C ILE A 44 -7.55 -12.26 -9.70
N ILE A 45 -8.84 -12.18 -10.01
CA ILE A 45 -9.81 -11.40 -9.28
C ILE A 45 -10.78 -12.34 -8.58
N GLU A 46 -10.90 -12.20 -7.27
CA GLU A 46 -11.71 -13.06 -6.42
C GLU A 46 -12.55 -12.22 -5.45
N ASN A 47 -13.68 -12.78 -5.00
CA ASN A 47 -14.39 -12.21 -3.88
C ASN A 47 -13.50 -12.22 -2.64
N GLN A 48 -13.41 -11.10 -1.95
CA GLN A 48 -12.62 -10.99 -0.73
C GLN A 48 -13.48 -11.25 0.50
N GLU A 49 -13.05 -12.18 1.34
CA GLU A 49 -13.62 -12.39 2.67
C GLU A 49 -13.41 -11.17 3.56
N SER A 50 -14.44 -10.76 4.24
CA SER A 50 -14.42 -9.63 5.18
C SER A 50 -15.59 -9.71 6.15
N GLU A 51 -15.46 -9.05 7.28
CA GLU A 51 -16.62 -8.64 8.07
C GLU A 51 -17.33 -7.48 7.35
N SER A 52 -18.63 -7.34 7.54
CA SER A 52 -19.39 -6.31 6.84
C SER A 52 -20.55 -5.82 7.71
N ASP A 53 -20.65 -4.51 7.83
CA ASP A 53 -21.80 -3.83 8.39
C ASP A 53 -22.56 -3.04 7.29
N ALA A 54 -23.47 -2.16 7.68
CA ALA A 54 -24.25 -1.34 6.75
C ALA A 54 -23.36 -0.40 5.91
N ASN A 55 -22.25 0.09 6.44
CA ASN A 55 -21.47 1.18 5.88
C ASN A 55 -20.07 0.77 5.41
N PHE A 56 -19.53 -0.33 5.94
CA PHE A 56 -18.14 -0.70 5.75
C PHE A 56 -17.96 -2.19 5.46
N PHE A 57 -16.88 -2.50 4.74
CA PHE A 57 -16.21 -3.79 4.77
C PHE A 57 -14.99 -3.66 5.67
N VAL A 58 -14.75 -4.67 6.51
CA VAL A 58 -13.60 -4.74 7.41
C VAL A 58 -12.80 -6.00 7.12
N ILE A 59 -11.57 -5.82 6.64
CA ILE A 59 -10.64 -6.90 6.36
C ILE A 59 -9.65 -6.98 7.51
N LYS A 60 -9.68 -8.08 8.25
CA LYS A 60 -8.72 -8.37 9.33
C LYS A 60 -7.50 -9.10 8.80
N ASP A 61 -6.45 -9.10 9.58
CA ASP A 61 -5.16 -9.71 9.25
C ASP A 61 -5.28 -11.16 8.77
N ALA A 62 -6.18 -11.94 9.36
CA ALA A 62 -6.44 -13.33 8.99
C ALA A 62 -6.89 -13.52 7.54
N TYR A 63 -7.54 -12.51 6.94
CA TYR A 63 -8.04 -12.54 5.57
C TYR A 63 -7.02 -12.03 4.54
N ILE A 64 -5.90 -11.46 4.99
CA ILE A 64 -4.83 -10.95 4.14
C ILE A 64 -3.82 -12.08 3.87
N LYS A 65 -3.72 -12.52 2.62
CA LYS A 65 -2.83 -13.62 2.20
C LYS A 65 -1.83 -13.14 1.14
N LYS A 66 -2.18 -13.30 -0.12
CA LYS A 66 -1.32 -12.99 -1.29
C LYS A 66 -1.90 -11.88 -2.17
N GLN A 67 -2.89 -11.17 -1.68
CA GLN A 67 -3.53 -10.09 -2.44
C GLN A 67 -2.52 -8.96 -2.69
N VAL A 68 -2.58 -8.40 -3.88
CA VAL A 68 -1.82 -7.19 -4.24
C VAL A 68 -2.60 -5.96 -3.81
N PHE A 69 -3.91 -5.98 -4.04
CA PHE A 69 -4.81 -4.91 -3.59
C PHE A 69 -6.25 -5.39 -3.46
N PHE A 70 -7.06 -4.60 -2.78
CA PHE A 70 -8.51 -4.76 -2.66
C PHE A 70 -9.22 -3.64 -3.40
N PHE A 71 -10.44 -3.89 -3.87
CA PHE A 71 -11.26 -2.87 -4.51
C PHE A 71 -12.74 -3.19 -4.41
N LEU A 72 -13.56 -2.14 -4.58
CA LEU A 72 -15.01 -2.26 -4.63
C LEU A 72 -15.50 -2.15 -6.06
N GLU A 73 -16.36 -3.06 -6.46
CA GLU A 73 -16.99 -3.03 -7.77
C GLU A 73 -18.38 -3.68 -7.72
N ASN A 74 -19.21 -3.39 -8.72
CA ASN A 74 -20.45 -4.12 -8.94
C ASN A 74 -20.12 -5.49 -9.54
N GLU A 75 -20.75 -6.54 -9.03
CA GLU A 75 -20.53 -7.91 -9.48
C GLU A 75 -20.77 -8.10 -10.99
N LYS A 76 -21.74 -7.40 -11.56
CA LYS A 76 -22.01 -7.43 -13.01
C LYS A 76 -20.82 -6.92 -13.83
N ASN A 77 -20.11 -5.93 -13.33
CA ASN A 77 -18.93 -5.38 -14.02
C ASN A 77 -17.74 -6.35 -13.95
N ILE A 78 -17.61 -7.13 -12.88
CA ILE A 78 -16.53 -8.11 -12.72
C ILE A 78 -16.64 -9.24 -13.74
N ILE A 79 -17.85 -9.72 -14.02
CA ILE A 79 -18.08 -10.80 -15.00
C ILE A 79 -17.58 -10.39 -16.40
N THR A 80 -17.58 -9.11 -16.70
CA THR A 80 -17.12 -8.56 -17.99
C THR A 80 -15.65 -8.13 -17.98
N LEU A 81 -14.99 -8.12 -16.81
CA LEU A 81 -13.58 -7.75 -16.71
C LEU A 81 -12.70 -8.82 -17.36
N ASN A 82 -11.96 -8.39 -18.37
CA ASN A 82 -10.87 -9.21 -18.89
C ASN A 82 -9.64 -9.04 -18.00
N PRO A 83 -9.18 -10.10 -17.30
CA PRO A 83 -8.04 -10.01 -16.39
C PRO A 83 -6.76 -9.48 -17.05
N LYS A 84 -6.59 -9.73 -18.35
CA LYS A 84 -5.44 -9.23 -19.14
C LYS A 84 -5.55 -7.74 -19.48
N LYS A 85 -6.74 -7.18 -19.40
CA LYS A 85 -7.04 -5.78 -19.71
C LYS A 85 -7.51 -4.99 -18.50
N PHE A 86 -7.29 -5.53 -17.30
CA PHE A 86 -7.62 -4.81 -16.08
C PHE A 86 -6.88 -3.48 -16.05
N ASN A 87 -7.64 -2.39 -16.16
CA ASN A 87 -7.06 -1.07 -16.27
C ASN A 87 -7.08 -0.35 -14.93
N LEU A 88 -5.95 -0.37 -14.24
CA LEU A 88 -5.78 0.33 -12.98
C LEU A 88 -5.99 1.84 -13.08
N PHE A 89 -5.85 2.43 -14.27
CA PHE A 89 -6.06 3.88 -14.48
C PHE A 89 -7.50 4.34 -14.24
N ASN A 90 -8.47 3.44 -14.36
CA ASN A 90 -9.88 3.73 -14.10
C ASN A 90 -10.28 3.52 -12.64
N THR A 91 -9.30 3.35 -11.76
CA THR A 91 -9.56 3.02 -10.34
C THR A 91 -9.71 4.25 -9.45
N PHE A 92 -9.75 5.44 -9.99
CA PHE A 92 -9.89 6.66 -9.21
C PHE A 92 -11.27 6.83 -8.62
N THR A 93 -11.31 7.23 -7.37
CA THR A 93 -12.52 7.79 -6.81
C THR A 93 -12.56 9.30 -7.10
N THR A 94 -13.64 9.76 -7.71
CA THR A 94 -13.97 11.18 -7.85
C THR A 94 -14.96 11.63 -6.79
N THR A 95 -15.16 10.83 -5.73
CA THR A 95 -16.11 11.14 -4.65
C THR A 95 -15.76 12.45 -3.96
N GLN A 96 -16.77 13.25 -3.69
CA GLN A 96 -16.66 14.44 -2.86
C GLN A 96 -17.72 14.34 -1.74
N PRO A 97 -17.31 14.25 -0.47
CA PRO A 97 -15.94 14.10 0.01
C PRO A 97 -15.31 12.79 -0.44
N ALA A 98 -13.98 12.76 -0.51
CA ALA A 98 -13.25 11.54 -0.88
C ALA A 98 -13.38 10.52 0.25
N PHE A 99 -14.14 9.46 0.01
CA PHE A 99 -14.23 8.32 0.94
C PHE A 99 -13.04 7.41 0.71
N ARG A 100 -12.16 7.35 1.69
CA ARG A 100 -10.93 6.58 1.60
C ARG A 100 -10.95 5.41 2.55
N CYS A 101 -10.29 4.35 2.16
CA CYS A 101 -9.97 3.25 3.06
C CYS A 101 -9.11 3.74 4.22
N ASN A 102 -9.32 3.16 5.37
CA ASN A 102 -8.45 3.30 6.52
C ASN A 102 -7.69 1.99 6.76
N LEU A 103 -6.37 2.10 6.83
CA LEU A 103 -5.48 1.03 7.26
C LEU A 103 -5.08 1.31 8.70
N LYS A 104 -5.49 0.46 9.63
CA LYS A 104 -5.05 0.46 11.02
C LYS A 104 -3.99 -0.62 11.22
N LEU A 105 -2.86 -0.25 11.79
CA LEU A 105 -1.83 -1.17 12.26
C LEU A 105 -1.81 -1.11 13.78
N GLU A 106 -2.17 -2.20 14.44
CA GLU A 106 -2.30 -2.29 15.89
C GLU A 106 -1.20 -3.18 16.44
N ASN A 107 -0.41 -2.65 17.37
CA ASN A 107 0.61 -3.44 18.03
C ASN A 107 -0.04 -4.33 19.09
N LYS A 108 0.36 -5.59 19.17
CA LYS A 108 -0.14 -6.57 20.17
C LYS A 108 0.14 -6.17 21.61
N SER A 109 1.16 -5.37 21.84
CA SER A 109 1.51 -4.82 23.16
C SER A 109 0.77 -3.55 23.52
N GLY A 110 -0.04 -3.00 22.61
CA GLY A 110 -0.80 -1.77 22.74
C GLY A 110 -0.35 -0.68 21.76
N GLY A 111 -1.22 0.29 21.55
CA GLY A 111 -1.00 1.35 20.57
C GLY A 111 -1.37 0.98 19.14
N PHE A 112 -1.63 2.00 18.33
CA PHE A 112 -1.94 1.82 16.92
C PHE A 112 -1.55 3.03 16.09
N SER A 113 -1.40 2.82 14.79
CA SER A 113 -1.32 3.86 13.77
C SER A 113 -2.39 3.65 12.73
N SER A 114 -2.87 4.73 12.14
CA SER A 114 -3.93 4.71 11.14
C SER A 114 -3.52 5.52 9.92
N TYR A 115 -3.73 4.95 8.74
CA TYR A 115 -3.36 5.53 7.46
C TYR A 115 -4.57 5.57 6.53
N GLN A 116 -4.68 6.61 5.76
CA GLN A 116 -5.63 6.63 4.64
C GLN A 116 -4.98 6.00 3.42
N SER A 117 -5.77 5.28 2.63
CA SER A 117 -5.29 4.75 1.36
C SER A 117 -4.91 5.88 0.41
N GLU A 118 -3.81 5.69 -0.27
CA GLU A 118 -3.38 6.56 -1.35
C GLU A 118 -3.82 6.01 -2.71
N TYR A 119 -3.77 6.87 -3.71
CA TYR A 119 -3.95 6.43 -5.09
C TYR A 119 -2.76 5.59 -5.55
N PRO A 120 -2.99 4.59 -6.40
CA PRO A 120 -1.92 3.75 -6.95
C PRO A 120 -1.12 4.48 -8.04
N PHE A 121 -0.84 5.77 -7.84
CA PHE A 121 -0.08 6.56 -8.80
C PHE A 121 1.37 6.15 -8.93
N SER A 122 1.85 5.58 -7.87
CA SER A 122 3.24 5.51 -7.60
C SER A 122 4.01 4.64 -8.59
N MET A 123 3.33 3.68 -9.19
CA MET A 123 4.04 2.62 -9.91
C MET A 123 3.91 2.66 -11.40
N MET A 124 3.11 3.57 -11.85
CA MET A 124 2.69 3.56 -13.21
C MET A 124 3.77 4.13 -14.09
N GLN A 125 4.49 3.36 -14.82
CA GLN A 125 5.28 3.75 -16.00
C GLN A 125 6.21 4.98 -15.83
N LYS A 126 6.16 5.69 -14.73
CA LYS A 126 7.02 6.86 -14.53
C LYS A 126 8.42 6.37 -14.15
N LYS A 127 9.35 6.61 -15.03
CA LYS A 127 10.74 6.67 -14.66
C LYS A 127 10.92 7.93 -13.83
N GLY A 128 11.49 7.82 -12.66
CA GLY A 128 11.74 8.99 -11.84
C GLY A 128 12.34 8.59 -10.52
N ASN A 129 13.34 9.31 -10.15
CA ASN A 129 14.02 9.13 -8.89
C ASN A 129 13.22 9.83 -7.81
N ILE A 130 12.91 9.12 -6.73
CA ILE A 130 12.43 9.74 -5.52
C ILE A 130 13.63 9.95 -4.62
N VAL A 131 13.76 11.17 -4.15
CA VAL A 131 14.69 11.51 -3.09
C VAL A 131 13.87 12.03 -1.92
N SER A 132 13.76 11.22 -0.88
CA SER A 132 13.08 11.60 0.37
C SER A 132 14.05 11.56 1.52
N SER A 133 14.04 12.62 2.35
CA SER A 133 14.88 12.66 3.55
C SER A 133 14.41 11.63 4.57
N LEU A 134 15.29 10.74 4.99
CA LEU A 134 15.00 9.81 6.07
C LEU A 134 14.78 10.51 7.40
N PHE A 135 15.51 11.57 7.66
CA PHE A 135 15.38 12.33 8.90
C PHE A 135 13.99 12.96 9.06
N ALA A 136 13.39 13.40 7.95
CA ALA A 136 12.04 13.97 7.97
C ALA A 136 10.94 12.92 8.14
N LEU A 137 11.22 11.66 7.75
CA LEU A 137 10.25 10.57 7.76
C LEU A 137 10.35 9.67 8.99
N THR A 138 11.45 9.74 9.74
CA THR A 138 11.75 8.76 10.80
C THR A 138 12.02 9.42 12.14
N ASN A 139 11.79 8.70 13.21
CA ASN A 139 12.11 9.15 14.56
C ASN A 139 13.28 8.33 15.12
N LYS A 140 14.47 8.94 15.18
CA LYS A 140 15.67 8.28 15.68
C LYS A 140 15.59 7.82 17.15
N LYS A 141 14.67 8.43 17.92
CA LYS A 141 14.51 8.13 19.35
C LYS A 141 13.64 6.88 19.59
N THR A 142 12.92 6.41 18.58
CA THR A 142 12.08 5.22 18.71
C THR A 142 12.88 3.94 18.52
N SER A 143 12.39 2.86 19.11
CA SER A 143 13.05 1.56 19.05
C SER A 143 13.06 0.97 17.65
N ASN A 144 11.97 1.13 16.92
CA ASN A 144 11.84 0.62 15.55
C ASN A 144 11.26 1.67 14.61
N ASN A 145 11.78 1.69 13.39
CA ASN A 145 11.28 2.52 12.31
C ASN A 145 11.02 1.66 11.09
N TYR A 146 9.87 1.86 10.45
CA TYR A 146 9.48 1.12 9.25
C TYR A 146 9.10 2.09 8.14
N LEU A 147 9.51 1.75 6.92
CA LEU A 147 9.03 2.37 5.69
C LEU A 147 8.13 1.39 4.95
N LEU A 148 6.99 1.86 4.51
CA LEU A 148 5.97 1.08 3.82
C LEU A 148 5.83 1.63 2.40
N PHE A 149 6.04 0.79 1.40
CA PHE A 149 5.85 1.12 0.00
C PHE A 149 4.79 0.21 -0.61
N ASN A 150 3.71 0.79 -1.09
CA ASN A 150 2.65 0.10 -1.78
C ASN A 150 2.88 0.19 -3.28
N ASN A 151 3.57 -0.80 -3.84
CA ASN A 151 4.02 -0.76 -5.21
C ASN A 151 3.07 -1.52 -6.12
N ILE A 152 2.10 -0.84 -6.72
CA ILE A 152 1.31 -1.43 -7.80
C ILE A 152 1.91 -1.04 -9.15
N TYR A 153 2.21 -2.03 -9.93
CA TYR A 153 2.60 -1.91 -11.32
C TYR A 153 1.43 -2.30 -12.22
N PHE A 154 1.22 -1.59 -13.33
CA PHE A 154 0.07 -1.83 -14.21
C PHE A 154 0.09 -3.20 -14.89
N LYS A 155 1.27 -3.79 -15.06
CA LYS A 155 1.41 -5.17 -15.54
C LYS A 155 1.36 -6.14 -14.36
N PRO A 156 0.69 -7.29 -14.48
CA PRO A 156 0.64 -8.29 -13.42
C PRO A 156 1.93 -9.12 -13.35
N ILE A 157 3.04 -8.43 -13.14
CA ILE A 157 4.36 -9.06 -13.01
C ILE A 157 5.00 -8.63 -11.69
N ILE A 158 5.78 -9.53 -11.12
CA ILE A 158 6.55 -9.27 -9.92
C ILE A 158 8.02 -9.15 -10.33
N GLU A 159 8.54 -7.93 -10.31
CA GLU A 159 9.93 -7.62 -10.63
C GLU A 159 10.64 -7.09 -9.40
N ASN A 160 11.93 -7.40 -9.28
CA ASN A 160 12.76 -6.83 -8.25
C ASN A 160 13.15 -5.40 -8.63
N ILE A 161 13.10 -4.52 -7.64
CA ILE A 161 13.54 -3.13 -7.70
C ILE A 161 14.42 -2.85 -6.50
N ILE A 162 15.38 -1.96 -6.65
CA ILE A 162 16.32 -1.63 -5.59
C ILE A 162 16.00 -0.27 -5.02
N LEU A 163 15.92 -0.22 -3.69
CA LEU A 163 15.90 1.00 -2.91
C LEU A 163 17.28 1.22 -2.30
N TYR A 164 17.78 2.43 -2.41
CA TYR A 164 19.06 2.84 -1.85
C TYR A 164 18.83 3.81 -0.70
N ILE A 165 19.59 3.64 0.37
CA ILE A 165 19.81 4.68 1.38
C ILE A 165 21.15 5.31 1.06
N VAL A 166 21.16 6.61 0.81
CA VAL A 166 22.34 7.36 0.38
C VAL A 166 22.66 8.48 1.35
N ASP A 167 23.92 8.67 1.68
CA ASP A 167 24.43 9.88 2.31
C ASP A 167 24.83 10.87 1.22
N ILE A 168 24.02 11.90 1.03
CA ILE A 168 24.22 12.88 -0.06
C ILE A 168 25.46 13.75 0.16
N LYS A 169 25.85 13.98 1.40
CA LYS A 169 27.05 14.78 1.73
C LYS A 169 28.33 14.01 1.41
N LYS A 170 28.36 12.73 1.76
CA LYS A 170 29.50 11.86 1.50
C LYS A 170 29.48 11.23 0.11
N LYS A 171 28.35 11.36 -0.62
CA LYS A 171 28.11 10.71 -1.92
C LYS A 171 28.27 9.19 -1.86
N LEU A 172 27.74 8.57 -0.83
CA LEU A 172 27.88 7.13 -0.57
C LEU A 172 26.50 6.46 -0.48
N VAL A 173 26.43 5.24 -1.01
CA VAL A 173 25.33 4.32 -0.72
C VAL A 173 25.61 3.64 0.61
N LEU A 174 24.74 3.83 1.58
CA LEU A 174 24.86 3.26 2.93
C LEU A 174 24.26 1.86 3.01
N LYS A 175 23.14 1.65 2.35
CA LYS A 175 22.39 0.39 2.35
C LYS A 175 21.54 0.26 1.09
N THR A 176 21.32 -0.97 0.67
CA THR A 176 20.35 -1.32 -0.37
C THR A 176 19.29 -2.25 0.18
N PHE A 177 18.08 -2.17 -0.36
CA PHE A 177 16.98 -3.08 -0.05
C PHE A 177 16.35 -3.56 -1.35
N ASP A 178 16.12 -4.86 -1.43
CA ASP A 178 15.37 -5.46 -2.52
C ASP A 178 13.87 -5.33 -2.25
N LEU A 179 13.18 -4.64 -3.12
CA LEU A 179 11.73 -4.51 -3.12
C LEU A 179 11.15 -5.25 -4.33
N LYS A 180 9.84 -5.43 -4.33
CA LYS A 180 9.12 -6.07 -5.43
C LYS A 180 7.97 -5.20 -5.91
N THR A 181 7.74 -5.20 -7.21
CA THR A 181 6.52 -4.63 -7.79
C THR A 181 5.30 -5.42 -7.33
N ASN A 182 4.13 -4.80 -7.35
CA ASN A 182 2.86 -5.43 -6.98
C ASN A 182 2.87 -6.09 -5.59
N THR A 183 3.55 -5.46 -4.65
CA THR A 183 3.73 -5.97 -3.30
C THR A 183 3.71 -4.81 -2.31
N ALA A 184 3.11 -5.00 -1.15
CA ALA A 184 3.30 -4.12 -0.02
C ALA A 184 4.67 -4.41 0.59
N ASN A 185 5.64 -3.55 0.31
CA ASN A 185 7.00 -3.69 0.82
C ASN A 185 7.12 -3.01 2.18
N VAL A 186 7.66 -3.73 3.14
CA VAL A 186 7.93 -3.23 4.49
C VAL A 186 9.42 -3.30 4.76
N ILE A 187 10.03 -2.18 5.08
CA ILE A 187 11.45 -2.07 5.39
C ILE A 187 11.59 -1.64 6.84
N LYS A 188 12.23 -2.47 7.65
CA LYS A 188 12.69 -2.08 8.98
C LYS A 188 14.04 -1.37 8.83
N LEU A 189 14.13 -0.16 9.36
CA LEU A 189 15.33 0.66 9.32
C LEU A 189 16.15 0.49 10.59
N ASP A 190 17.45 0.28 10.42
CA ASP A 190 18.41 0.38 11.52
C ASP A 190 18.59 1.86 11.90
N SER A 191 18.70 2.16 13.19
CA SER A 191 18.82 3.53 13.70
C SER A 191 20.06 4.28 13.19
N ASN A 192 21.11 3.56 12.81
CA ASN A 192 22.34 4.13 12.23
C ASN A 192 22.13 4.68 10.81
N LEU A 193 21.08 4.23 10.12
CA LEU A 193 20.71 4.76 8.80
C LEU A 193 19.93 6.09 8.89
N ILE A 194 19.47 6.47 10.07
CA ILE A 194 18.67 7.69 10.27
C ILE A 194 19.61 8.86 10.57
N GLY A 195 19.90 9.65 9.56
CA GLY A 195 20.77 10.81 9.65
C GLY A 195 20.28 11.97 8.79
N THR A 196 20.68 13.19 9.15
CA THR A 196 20.24 14.44 8.50
C THR A 196 20.61 14.52 7.01
N ASN A 197 21.65 13.80 6.60
CA ASN A 197 22.12 13.77 5.20
C ASN A 197 21.71 12.49 4.47
N ASN A 198 20.90 11.63 5.11
CA ASN A 198 20.51 10.35 4.56
C ASN A 198 19.16 10.44 3.86
N TYR A 199 19.14 9.92 2.65
CA TYR A 199 17.97 9.99 1.76
C TYR A 199 17.66 8.63 1.17
N ILE A 200 16.37 8.43 0.88
CA ILE A 200 15.89 7.31 0.10
C ILE A 200 16.03 7.66 -1.37
N PHE A 201 16.55 6.74 -2.16
CA PHE A 201 16.68 6.87 -3.60
C PHE A 201 16.27 5.57 -4.28
N SER A 202 15.59 5.66 -5.41
CA SER A 202 15.30 4.50 -6.27
C SER A 202 15.23 4.93 -7.73
N ASP A 203 15.65 4.06 -8.66
CA ASP A 203 15.53 4.31 -10.10
C ASP A 203 14.07 4.34 -10.57
N PRO A 204 13.22 3.36 -10.22
CA PRO A 204 11.80 3.43 -10.52
C PRO A 204 11.09 4.35 -9.54
N TYR A 205 9.99 4.93 -9.98
CA TYR A 205 9.12 5.72 -9.13
C TYR A 205 8.35 4.81 -8.15
N LEU A 206 8.63 4.90 -6.87
CA LEU A 206 8.02 4.08 -5.81
C LEU A 206 6.85 4.73 -5.08
N GLY A 207 6.52 5.97 -5.38
CA GLY A 207 5.56 6.75 -4.61
C GLY A 207 6.15 7.31 -3.32
N VAL A 208 5.31 7.95 -2.54
CA VAL A 208 5.68 8.46 -1.22
C VAL A 208 5.57 7.30 -0.23
N PRO A 209 6.62 7.00 0.55
CA PRO A 209 6.52 5.98 1.58
C PRO A 209 5.60 6.43 2.71
N SER A 210 4.81 5.51 3.23
CA SER A 210 4.21 5.66 4.56
C SER A 210 5.25 5.28 5.60
N TYR A 211 5.12 5.87 6.79
CA TYR A 211 6.07 5.70 7.86
C TYR A 211 5.38 5.23 9.14
N LEU A 212 6.01 4.29 9.82
CA LEU A 212 5.61 3.80 11.13
C LEU A 212 6.81 3.83 12.07
N SER A 213 6.62 4.38 13.28
CA SER A 213 7.56 4.24 14.38
C SER A 213 6.91 3.52 15.56
N GLU A 214 7.71 2.72 16.25
CA GLU A 214 7.32 2.00 17.44
C GLU A 214 8.14 2.52 18.63
N GLU A 215 7.46 3.05 19.62
CA GLU A 215 8.04 3.44 20.91
C GLU A 215 7.88 2.29 21.91
N ASN A 216 8.92 2.05 22.71
CA ASN A 216 8.86 1.08 23.80
C ASN A 216 8.12 1.65 25.00
#